data_fc33f2371cd8b3de62f15c9a36765b49
#
_entry.id   fc33f2371cd8b3de62f15c9a36765b49
#
_cell.length_a   1.000
_cell.length_b   1.000
_cell.length_c   1.000
_cell.angle_alpha   90.00
_cell.angle_beta   90.00
_cell.angle_gamma   90.00
#
_symmetry.space_group_name_H-M   'P 1'
#
loop_
_entity.id
_entity.type
_entity.pdbx_description
1 polymer ?
#
loop_
_entity_poly.entity_id
_entity_poly.type
_entity_poly.pdbx_seq_one_letter_code
_entity_poly.pdbx_strand_id
1 'polypeptide(L)'
;MSELAVAAPEFAVVGVEPEPTAATPLLLFTVQVTDESGLEIYTIALTAQVQLDADRRAYDPATRGRLQDLFGEAARLPATVGPLQIGRVATMVPSFTGAGRFTLALPISADLELAAARYLASLPDGTAPLTFNFNGTIFYAGADERLQVTLVPWSCFARYRLPVSVWHGLVEQRHAGCGFVRLQSETLELLRRRRVERGLASLDATIAEALR
;
A
#
# COMPACT_ATOMS: atom_id res chain seq x y z
N MET A 1 -33.73 -26.40 -12.50
CA MET A 1 -32.58 -26.66 -11.60
C MET A 1 -31.73 -25.39 -11.62
N SER A 2 -31.82 -24.59 -10.57
CA SER A 2 -30.99 -23.39 -10.48
C SER A 2 -29.56 -23.88 -10.21
N GLU A 3 -28.64 -23.62 -11.13
CA GLU A 3 -27.22 -23.86 -10.94
C GLU A 3 -26.80 -22.99 -9.77
N LEU A 4 -26.40 -23.60 -8.66
CA LEU A 4 -25.79 -22.91 -7.51
C LEU A 4 -24.47 -22.32 -8.01
N ALA A 5 -24.52 -21.08 -8.46
CA ALA A 5 -23.33 -20.32 -8.80
C ALA A 5 -22.77 -19.67 -7.53
N VAL A 6 -21.44 -19.65 -7.39
CA VAL A 6 -20.77 -18.87 -6.36
C VAL A 6 -21.24 -17.42 -6.50
N ALA A 7 -21.80 -16.86 -5.43
CA ALA A 7 -22.08 -15.44 -5.37
C ALA A 7 -20.77 -14.65 -5.47
N ALA A 8 -20.83 -13.39 -5.88
CA ALA A 8 -19.66 -12.55 -5.87
C ALA A 8 -19.13 -12.41 -4.42
N PRO A 9 -17.92 -12.88 -4.10
CA PRO A 9 -17.43 -12.81 -2.73
C PRO A 9 -17.26 -11.35 -2.31
N GLU A 10 -17.59 -11.05 -1.05
CA GLU A 10 -17.35 -9.75 -0.46
C GLU A 10 -16.01 -9.77 0.27
N PHE A 11 -15.21 -8.71 0.07
CA PHE A 11 -13.93 -8.53 0.73
C PHE A 11 -13.96 -7.32 1.65
N ALA A 12 -13.45 -7.48 2.87
CA ALA A 12 -13.29 -6.40 3.84
C ALA A 12 -11.88 -6.41 4.42
N VAL A 13 -11.18 -5.29 4.38
CA VAL A 13 -9.91 -5.13 5.09
C VAL A 13 -10.23 -4.73 6.53
N VAL A 14 -9.86 -5.57 7.50
CA VAL A 14 -10.26 -5.44 8.91
C VAL A 14 -9.11 -5.05 9.83
N GLY A 15 -7.86 -5.07 9.34
CA GLY A 15 -6.70 -4.68 10.14
C GLY A 15 -5.45 -4.48 9.29
N VAL A 16 -4.44 -3.86 9.88
CA VAL A 16 -3.10 -3.71 9.31
C VAL A 16 -2.06 -3.74 10.42
N GLU A 17 -0.96 -4.43 10.17
CA GLU A 17 0.21 -4.48 11.06
C GLU A 17 1.48 -4.24 10.24
N PRO A 18 2.47 -3.52 10.79
CA PRO A 18 3.76 -3.37 10.15
C PRO A 18 4.64 -4.60 10.38
N GLU A 19 5.39 -5.03 9.36
CA GLU A 19 6.44 -6.04 9.48
C GLU A 19 7.79 -5.42 9.04
N PRO A 20 8.52 -4.80 9.97
CA PRO A 20 9.75 -4.06 9.66
C PRO A 20 10.96 -4.95 9.47
N THR A 21 10.92 -6.21 9.98
CA THR A 21 12.08 -7.12 10.02
C THR A 21 12.27 -7.91 8.74
N ALA A 22 11.27 -7.91 7.85
CA ALA A 22 11.40 -8.49 6.51
C ALA A 22 12.49 -7.78 5.70
N ALA A 23 13.08 -8.45 4.71
CA ALA A 23 14.10 -7.88 3.82
C ALA A 23 13.61 -6.59 3.14
N THR A 24 12.35 -6.55 2.74
CA THR A 24 11.60 -5.34 2.37
C THR A 24 10.53 -5.11 3.41
N PRO A 25 10.34 -3.89 3.94
CA PRO A 25 9.28 -3.59 4.89
C PRO A 25 7.92 -3.96 4.30
N LEU A 26 7.04 -4.56 5.11
CA LEU A 26 5.72 -4.99 4.69
C LEU A 26 4.63 -4.32 5.54
N LEU A 27 3.51 -4.01 4.90
CA LEU A 27 2.24 -3.81 5.58
C LEU A 27 1.41 -5.08 5.42
N LEU A 28 1.12 -5.74 6.53
CA LEU A 28 0.33 -6.97 6.57
C LEU A 28 -1.14 -6.61 6.81
N PHE A 29 -1.94 -6.64 5.76
CA PHE A 29 -3.37 -6.39 5.87
C PHE A 29 -4.13 -7.68 6.17
N THR A 30 -4.93 -7.68 7.22
CA THR A 30 -5.89 -8.76 7.49
C THR A 30 -7.14 -8.51 6.65
N VAL A 31 -7.44 -9.43 5.74
CA VAL A 31 -8.61 -9.37 4.86
C VAL A 31 -9.57 -10.48 5.24
N GLN A 32 -10.83 -10.13 5.40
CA GLN A 32 -11.95 -11.05 5.54
C GLN A 32 -12.61 -11.21 4.17
N VAL A 33 -12.95 -12.43 3.82
CA VAL A 33 -13.75 -12.76 2.64
C VAL A 33 -15.02 -13.46 3.11
N THR A 34 -16.16 -13.10 2.53
CA THR A 34 -17.44 -13.76 2.77
C THR A 34 -18.08 -14.20 1.46
N ASP A 35 -18.67 -15.39 1.45
CA ASP A 35 -19.44 -15.93 0.35
C ASP A 35 -20.76 -16.50 0.88
N GLU A 36 -21.88 -16.04 0.33
CA GLU A 36 -23.23 -16.44 0.78
C GLU A 36 -23.78 -17.68 0.07
N SER A 37 -23.04 -18.26 -0.86
CA SER A 37 -23.49 -19.44 -1.60
C SER A 37 -23.61 -20.70 -0.73
N GLY A 38 -22.90 -20.74 0.39
CA GLY A 38 -22.77 -21.90 1.26
C GLY A 38 -21.92 -23.04 0.68
N LEU A 39 -21.29 -22.82 -0.48
CA LEU A 39 -20.38 -23.77 -1.11
C LEU A 39 -19.00 -23.75 -0.41
N GLU A 40 -18.32 -24.89 -0.45
CA GLU A 40 -16.94 -24.97 0.00
C GLU A 40 -16.02 -24.34 -1.05
N ILE A 41 -15.35 -23.25 -0.68
CA ILE A 41 -14.31 -22.63 -1.48
C ILE A 41 -12.98 -23.32 -1.12
N TYR A 42 -12.37 -24.01 -2.08
CA TYR A 42 -11.08 -24.67 -1.85
C TYR A 42 -9.94 -23.68 -1.77
N THR A 43 -9.95 -22.69 -2.64
CA THR A 43 -8.97 -21.57 -2.63
C THR A 43 -9.39 -20.49 -3.61
N ILE A 44 -8.84 -19.28 -3.41
CA ILE A 44 -8.90 -18.21 -4.40
C ILE A 44 -7.47 -17.82 -4.77
N ALA A 45 -7.09 -18.00 -6.05
CA ALA A 45 -5.87 -17.41 -6.57
C ALA A 45 -6.15 -15.91 -6.81
N LEU A 46 -5.77 -15.08 -5.84
CA LEU A 46 -6.18 -13.68 -5.75
C LEU A 46 -5.03 -12.74 -6.09
N THR A 47 -5.35 -11.71 -6.82
CA THR A 47 -4.49 -10.52 -6.98
C THR A 47 -5.23 -9.30 -6.45
N ALA A 48 -4.59 -8.58 -5.54
CA ALA A 48 -5.05 -7.29 -5.04
C ALA A 48 -4.20 -6.16 -5.63
N GLN A 49 -4.85 -5.18 -6.24
CA GLN A 49 -4.24 -3.91 -6.62
C GLN A 49 -4.62 -2.89 -5.57
N VAL A 50 -3.61 -2.32 -4.91
CA VAL A 50 -3.80 -1.36 -3.81
C VAL A 50 -3.52 0.04 -4.32
N GLN A 51 -4.48 0.93 -4.10
CA GLN A 51 -4.43 2.33 -4.51
C GLN A 51 -4.62 3.25 -3.31
N LEU A 52 -3.92 4.37 -3.31
CA LEU A 52 -4.08 5.46 -2.36
C LEU A 52 -4.97 6.53 -3.00
N ASP A 53 -6.12 6.78 -2.39
CA ASP A 53 -7.12 7.73 -2.87
C ASP A 53 -6.93 9.09 -2.17
N ALA A 54 -5.88 9.81 -2.55
CA ALA A 54 -5.54 11.09 -1.93
C ALA A 54 -6.66 12.14 -2.05
N ASP A 55 -7.50 12.06 -3.06
CA ASP A 55 -8.67 12.92 -3.31
C ASP A 55 -9.81 12.70 -2.31
N ARG A 56 -9.84 11.55 -1.63
CA ARG A 56 -10.89 11.17 -0.66
C ARG A 56 -10.61 11.58 0.79
N ARG A 57 -9.66 12.45 1.01
CA ARG A 57 -9.32 12.99 2.33
C ARG A 57 -9.48 14.51 2.32
N ALA A 58 -10.05 15.05 3.39
CA ALA A 58 -10.00 16.48 3.68
C ALA A 58 -8.63 16.84 4.28
N TYR A 59 -8.08 17.98 3.88
CA TYR A 59 -6.78 18.45 4.32
C TYR A 59 -6.92 19.81 5.02
N ASP A 60 -6.26 19.95 6.17
CA ASP A 60 -6.06 21.24 6.81
C ASP A 60 -5.07 22.11 6.01
N PRO A 61 -5.04 23.44 6.24
CA PRO A 61 -4.16 24.35 5.48
C PRO A 61 -2.67 24.02 5.60
N ALA A 62 -2.21 23.55 6.76
CA ALA A 62 -0.80 23.22 6.98
C ALA A 62 -0.40 21.98 6.21
N THR A 63 -1.25 20.94 6.21
CA THR A 63 -1.06 19.73 5.41
C THR A 63 -1.09 20.03 3.91
N ARG A 64 -1.99 20.91 3.46
CA ARG A 64 -2.02 21.38 2.05
C ARG A 64 -0.72 22.03 1.65
N GLY A 65 -0.13 22.87 2.51
CA GLY A 65 1.17 23.50 2.26
C GLY A 65 2.28 22.45 2.07
N ARG A 66 2.33 21.42 2.90
CA ARG A 66 3.32 20.32 2.77
C ARG A 66 3.11 19.48 1.50
N LEU A 67 1.86 19.32 1.05
CA LEU A 67 1.52 18.58 -0.17
C LEU A 67 1.74 19.41 -1.43
N GLN A 68 1.86 20.74 -1.32
CA GLN A 68 2.04 21.63 -2.46
C GLN A 68 3.33 21.35 -3.22
N ASP A 69 4.40 20.99 -2.52
CA ASP A 69 5.68 20.60 -3.13
C ASP A 69 5.60 19.30 -3.94
N LEU A 70 4.59 18.46 -3.64
CA LEU A 70 4.38 17.17 -4.30
C LEU A 70 3.46 17.25 -5.51
N PHE A 71 2.40 18.04 -5.39
CA PHE A 71 1.27 18.03 -6.31
C PHE A 71 1.00 19.39 -6.97
N GLY A 72 1.85 20.40 -6.71
CA GLY A 72 1.65 21.75 -7.22
C GLY A 72 0.57 22.51 -6.45
N GLU A 73 -0.05 23.51 -7.10
CA GLU A 73 -0.99 24.41 -6.43
C GLU A 73 -2.09 23.68 -5.66
N ALA A 74 -2.22 24.02 -4.37
CA ALA A 74 -3.15 23.41 -3.42
C ALA A 74 -4.63 23.42 -3.89
N ALA A 75 -5.01 24.38 -4.74
CA ALA A 75 -6.35 24.48 -5.32
C ALA A 75 -6.64 23.37 -6.35
N ARG A 76 -5.63 22.74 -6.91
CA ARG A 76 -5.74 21.68 -7.92
C ARG A 76 -5.59 20.27 -7.35
N LEU A 77 -5.25 20.13 -6.07
CA LEU A 77 -5.02 18.81 -5.41
C LEU A 77 -6.12 17.78 -5.69
N PRO A 78 -7.43 18.08 -5.55
CA PRO A 78 -8.47 17.09 -5.81
C PRO A 78 -8.62 16.73 -7.29
N ALA A 79 -8.27 17.63 -8.21
CA ALA A 79 -8.44 17.44 -9.65
C ALA A 79 -7.19 16.88 -10.35
N THR A 80 -6.00 17.02 -9.74
CA THR A 80 -4.72 16.67 -10.35
C THR A 80 -4.16 15.35 -9.81
N VAL A 81 -4.58 14.95 -8.60
CA VAL A 81 -4.10 13.72 -7.96
C VAL A 81 -5.14 12.63 -8.16
N GLY A 82 -5.00 11.87 -9.23
CA GLY A 82 -5.72 10.60 -9.39
C GLY A 82 -5.28 9.57 -8.32
N PRO A 83 -5.96 8.42 -8.23
CA PRO A 83 -5.54 7.35 -7.33
C PRO A 83 -4.09 6.94 -7.61
N LEU A 84 -3.25 6.94 -6.57
CA LEU A 84 -1.86 6.50 -6.69
C LEU A 84 -1.78 5.00 -6.45
N GLN A 85 -1.35 4.23 -7.45
CA GLN A 85 -1.12 2.82 -7.26
C GLN A 85 0.09 2.63 -6.34
N ILE A 86 -0.11 1.99 -5.17
CA ILE A 86 0.95 1.73 -4.19
C ILE A 86 1.45 0.29 -4.22
N GLY A 87 0.73 -0.62 -4.83
CA GLY A 87 1.23 -1.97 -5.04
C GLY A 87 0.24 -2.91 -5.69
N ARG A 88 0.77 -4.06 -6.10
CA ARG A 88 0.02 -5.21 -6.58
C ARG A 88 0.56 -6.46 -5.90
N VAL A 89 -0.32 -7.21 -5.27
CA VAL A 89 0.04 -8.40 -4.49
C VAL A 89 -0.77 -9.59 -4.96
N ALA A 90 -0.09 -10.69 -5.25
CA ALA A 90 -0.72 -11.98 -5.49
C ALA A 90 -0.66 -12.83 -4.23
N THR A 91 -1.75 -13.51 -3.90
CA THR A 91 -1.85 -14.40 -2.74
C THR A 91 -2.81 -15.54 -3.02
N MET A 92 -2.70 -16.61 -2.22
CA MET A 92 -3.67 -17.70 -2.21
C MET A 92 -4.52 -17.58 -0.95
N VAL A 93 -5.83 -17.43 -1.13
CA VAL A 93 -6.78 -17.45 0.00
C VAL A 93 -6.96 -18.91 0.41
N PRO A 94 -6.78 -19.25 1.70
CA PRO A 94 -7.04 -20.62 2.19
C PRO A 94 -8.48 -21.04 1.99
N SER A 95 -8.76 -22.35 2.11
CA SER A 95 -10.12 -22.88 2.03
C SER A 95 -11.02 -22.33 3.13
N PHE A 96 -12.29 -22.11 2.79
CA PHE A 96 -13.31 -21.66 3.71
C PHE A 96 -14.73 -22.02 3.22
N THR A 97 -15.70 -21.98 4.15
CA THR A 97 -17.14 -22.01 3.85
C THR A 97 -17.78 -20.83 4.55
N GLY A 98 -18.57 -20.06 3.82
CA GLY A 98 -19.25 -18.85 4.31
C GLY A 98 -18.30 -17.69 4.56
N ALA A 99 -17.32 -17.83 5.44
CA ALA A 99 -16.36 -16.76 5.73
C ALA A 99 -14.94 -17.28 5.98
N GLY A 100 -13.94 -16.53 5.51
CA GLY A 100 -12.54 -16.82 5.70
C GLY A 100 -11.73 -15.55 6.02
N ARG A 101 -10.49 -15.73 6.49
CA ARG A 101 -9.53 -14.65 6.71
C ARG A 101 -8.18 -15.03 6.15
N PHE A 102 -7.49 -14.05 5.60
CA PHE A 102 -6.13 -14.21 5.09
C PHE A 102 -5.33 -12.92 5.26
N THR A 103 -4.02 -13.05 5.15
CA THR A 103 -3.10 -11.91 5.20
C THR A 103 -2.66 -11.55 3.80
N LEU A 104 -2.72 -10.26 3.48
CA LEU A 104 -2.20 -9.68 2.26
C LEU A 104 -0.97 -8.85 2.61
N ALA A 105 0.20 -9.34 2.21
CA ALA A 105 1.48 -8.71 2.51
C ALA A 105 1.86 -7.72 1.40
N LEU A 106 1.68 -6.44 1.65
CA LEU A 106 2.04 -5.37 0.72
C LEU A 106 3.49 -4.94 0.95
N PRO A 107 4.42 -5.20 0.02
CA PRO A 107 5.78 -4.72 0.14
C PRO A 107 5.84 -3.21 -0.10
N ILE A 108 6.57 -2.53 0.78
CA ILE A 108 6.86 -1.10 0.66
C ILE A 108 8.26 -0.98 0.07
N SER A 109 8.33 -0.85 -1.25
CA SER A 109 9.60 -0.71 -1.97
C SER A 109 10.01 0.75 -2.13
N ALA A 110 11.32 0.99 -2.26
CA ALA A 110 11.88 2.33 -2.45
C ALA A 110 11.34 3.06 -3.70
N ASP A 111 10.92 2.32 -4.73
CA ASP A 111 10.37 2.89 -5.97
C ASP A 111 8.94 3.43 -5.80
N LEU A 112 8.17 2.87 -4.86
CA LEU A 112 6.89 3.41 -4.41
C LEU A 112 7.04 4.74 -3.67
N GLU A 113 8.27 5.02 -3.23
CA GLU A 113 8.57 6.05 -2.25
C GLU A 113 8.39 7.47 -2.76
N LEU A 114 8.42 7.75 -4.07
CA LEU A 114 8.44 9.15 -4.44
C LEU A 114 7.11 9.87 -4.27
N ALA A 115 5.99 9.30 -4.65
CA ALA A 115 4.69 9.97 -4.52
C ALA A 115 3.91 9.53 -3.28
N ALA A 116 3.75 8.21 -3.07
CA ALA A 116 2.93 7.70 -1.97
C ALA A 116 3.62 7.87 -0.61
N ALA A 117 4.95 7.63 -0.51
CA ALA A 117 5.68 7.81 0.72
C ALA A 117 5.80 9.28 1.12
N ARG A 118 6.08 10.16 0.16
CA ARG A 118 6.06 11.61 0.40
C ARG A 118 4.69 12.11 0.83
N TYR A 119 3.63 11.57 0.21
CA TYR A 119 2.27 11.87 0.63
C TYR A 119 2.04 11.44 2.08
N LEU A 120 2.34 10.18 2.43
CA LEU A 120 2.16 9.66 3.79
C LEU A 120 3.05 10.38 4.81
N ALA A 121 4.29 10.70 4.44
CA ALA A 121 5.21 11.49 5.28
C ALA A 121 4.74 12.94 5.49
N SER A 122 3.96 13.50 4.56
CA SER A 122 3.39 14.84 4.68
C SER A 122 2.18 14.91 5.61
N LEU A 123 1.60 13.74 5.96
CA LEU A 123 0.47 13.66 6.87
C LEU A 123 0.98 13.57 8.33
N PRO A 124 0.58 14.50 9.21
CA PRO A 124 1.02 14.45 10.61
C PRO A 124 0.34 13.34 11.40
N ASP A 125 -0.93 13.05 11.06
CA ASP A 125 -1.80 12.12 11.78
C ASP A 125 -3.01 11.68 10.93
N GLY A 126 -3.95 10.98 11.59
CA GLY A 126 -5.21 10.55 11.01
C GLY A 126 -5.06 9.30 10.14
N THR A 127 -5.79 9.23 9.04
CA THR A 127 -5.84 8.05 8.18
C THR A 127 -5.66 8.41 6.70
N ALA A 128 -5.01 7.53 5.96
CA ALA A 128 -4.91 7.61 4.50
C ALA A 128 -5.92 6.64 3.86
N PRO A 129 -6.80 7.11 2.96
CA PRO A 129 -7.79 6.25 2.31
C PRO A 129 -7.13 5.34 1.27
N LEU A 130 -7.37 4.04 1.37
CA LEU A 130 -6.92 3.03 0.43
C LEU A 130 -8.11 2.34 -0.22
N THR A 131 -7.96 1.99 -1.51
CA THR A 131 -8.85 1.07 -2.22
C THR A 131 -8.07 -0.15 -2.67
N PHE A 132 -8.62 -1.32 -2.37
CA PHE A 132 -8.13 -2.63 -2.79
C PHE A 132 -9.06 -3.14 -3.88
N ASN A 133 -8.58 -3.27 -5.12
CA ASN A 133 -9.31 -3.88 -6.21
C ASN A 133 -8.87 -5.34 -6.35
N PHE A 134 -9.82 -6.26 -6.26
CA PHE A 134 -9.55 -7.68 -6.28
C PHE A 134 -9.89 -8.29 -7.63
N ASN A 135 -9.03 -9.19 -8.11
CA ASN A 135 -9.27 -10.03 -9.26
C ASN A 135 -8.62 -11.39 -9.04
N GLY A 136 -9.08 -12.40 -9.75
CA GLY A 136 -8.51 -13.73 -9.59
C GLY A 136 -9.44 -14.85 -10.02
N THR A 137 -9.14 -16.04 -9.54
CA THR A 137 -9.86 -17.29 -9.87
C THR A 137 -10.27 -17.99 -8.60
N ILE A 138 -11.55 -18.32 -8.49
CA ILE A 138 -12.15 -19.05 -7.38
C ILE A 138 -12.27 -20.53 -7.78
N PHE A 139 -11.74 -21.41 -6.93
CA PHE A 139 -11.85 -22.86 -7.05
C PHE A 139 -12.78 -23.36 -5.94
N TYR A 140 -13.87 -24.01 -6.29
CA TYR A 140 -14.90 -24.40 -5.32
C TYR A 140 -15.53 -25.76 -5.63
N ALA A 141 -16.20 -26.36 -4.63
CA ALA A 141 -16.98 -27.57 -4.79
C ALA A 141 -18.32 -27.27 -5.47
N GLY A 142 -18.56 -27.85 -6.63
CA GLY A 142 -19.89 -27.82 -7.27
C GLY A 142 -20.90 -28.69 -6.53
N ALA A 143 -22.16 -28.64 -6.96
CA ALA A 143 -23.24 -29.43 -6.37
C ALA A 143 -23.04 -30.96 -6.47
N ASP A 144 -22.19 -31.42 -7.35
CA ASP A 144 -21.77 -32.81 -7.55
C ASP A 144 -20.39 -33.13 -6.91
N GLU A 145 -19.94 -32.29 -5.98
CA GLU A 145 -18.62 -32.34 -5.34
C GLU A 145 -17.42 -32.24 -6.30
N ARG A 146 -17.67 -31.94 -7.57
CA ARG A 146 -16.60 -31.73 -8.54
C ARG A 146 -16.02 -30.35 -8.43
N LEU A 147 -14.73 -30.25 -8.71
CA LEU A 147 -14.04 -28.95 -8.80
C LEU A 147 -14.68 -28.10 -9.89
N GLN A 148 -15.10 -26.91 -9.49
CA GLN A 148 -15.59 -25.86 -10.36
C GLN A 148 -14.68 -24.63 -10.27
N VAL A 149 -14.69 -23.82 -11.32
CA VAL A 149 -13.83 -22.65 -11.42
C VAL A 149 -14.66 -21.46 -11.92
N THR A 150 -14.52 -20.33 -11.24
CA THR A 150 -15.10 -19.06 -11.69
C THR A 150 -14.14 -17.91 -11.43
N LEU A 151 -14.40 -16.75 -12.02
CA LEU A 151 -13.58 -15.56 -11.82
C LEU A 151 -14.12 -14.71 -10.67
N VAL A 152 -13.22 -14.08 -9.93
CA VAL A 152 -13.58 -12.98 -9.03
C VAL A 152 -14.13 -11.84 -9.87
N PRO A 153 -15.37 -11.37 -9.63
CA PRO A 153 -15.95 -10.28 -10.38
C PRO A 153 -15.12 -9.01 -10.29
N TRP A 154 -15.01 -8.28 -11.38
CA TRP A 154 -14.27 -7.00 -11.44
C TRP A 154 -14.82 -5.92 -10.50
N SER A 155 -16.05 -6.08 -10.02
CA SER A 155 -16.68 -5.18 -9.04
C SER A 155 -16.23 -5.43 -7.60
N CYS A 156 -15.44 -6.49 -7.33
CA CYS A 156 -14.95 -6.80 -6.00
C CYS A 156 -13.85 -5.82 -5.59
N PHE A 157 -14.15 -5.01 -4.59
CA PHE A 157 -13.18 -4.09 -4.00
C PHE A 157 -13.44 -3.93 -2.49
N ALA A 158 -12.42 -3.48 -1.76
CA ALA A 158 -12.56 -3.06 -0.37
C ALA A 158 -11.92 -1.68 -0.18
N ARG A 159 -12.49 -0.90 0.74
CA ARG A 159 -11.91 0.37 1.18
C ARG A 159 -11.37 0.21 2.59
N TYR A 160 -10.23 0.84 2.84
CA TYR A 160 -9.63 0.84 4.15
C TYR A 160 -9.03 2.21 4.47
N ARG A 161 -9.03 2.58 5.73
CA ARG A 161 -8.39 3.79 6.22
C ARG A 161 -7.11 3.41 6.95
N LEU A 162 -5.99 3.46 6.26
CA LEU A 162 -4.66 3.18 6.84
C LEU A 162 -4.33 4.23 7.90
N PRO A 163 -4.15 3.86 9.18
CA PRO A 163 -3.66 4.80 10.18
C PRO A 163 -2.26 5.30 9.81
N VAL A 164 -2.08 6.61 9.75
CA VAL A 164 -0.78 7.22 9.38
C VAL A 164 0.30 6.84 10.38
N SER A 165 -0.05 6.61 11.65
CA SER A 165 0.85 6.13 12.69
C SER A 165 1.49 4.76 12.38
N VAL A 166 0.76 3.86 11.71
CA VAL A 166 1.30 2.54 11.29
C VAL A 166 2.40 2.74 10.24
N TRP A 167 2.18 3.63 9.30
CA TRP A 167 3.20 3.98 8.30
C TRP A 167 4.41 4.63 8.95
N HIS A 168 4.21 5.64 9.80
CA HIS A 168 5.32 6.32 10.49
C HIS A 168 6.11 5.34 11.36
N GLY A 169 5.42 4.44 12.09
CA GLY A 169 6.07 3.41 12.90
C GLY A 169 6.94 2.46 12.06
N LEU A 170 6.46 2.04 10.87
CA LEU A 170 7.23 1.20 9.95
C LEU A 170 8.50 1.90 9.45
N VAL A 171 8.37 3.17 9.05
CA VAL A 171 9.50 3.98 8.55
C VAL A 171 10.49 4.28 9.66
N GLU A 172 10.03 4.66 10.85
CA GLU A 172 10.88 4.96 12.00
C GLU A 172 11.67 3.74 12.48
N GLN A 173 11.04 2.58 12.54
CA GLN A 173 11.72 1.33 12.93
C GLN A 173 12.82 0.93 11.93
N ARG A 174 12.63 1.23 10.65
CA ARG A 174 13.58 0.88 9.58
C ARG A 174 14.68 1.92 9.42
N HIS A 175 14.34 3.18 9.59
CA HIS A 175 15.17 4.33 9.25
C HIS A 175 15.13 5.41 10.35
N ALA A 176 15.32 4.99 11.61
CA ALA A 176 15.24 5.87 12.76
C ALA A 176 16.07 7.15 12.56
N GLY A 177 15.41 8.30 12.63
CA GLY A 177 16.06 9.61 12.46
C GLY A 177 16.62 9.88 11.06
N CYS A 178 16.29 9.09 10.04
CA CYS A 178 16.78 9.28 8.67
C CYS A 178 15.68 9.75 7.73
N GLY A 179 16.07 10.58 6.73
CA GLY A 179 15.23 10.97 5.60
C GLY A 179 15.86 10.56 4.28
N PHE A 180 15.05 10.45 3.22
CA PHE A 180 15.52 10.15 1.88
C PHE A 180 15.35 11.36 0.97
N VAL A 181 16.40 11.67 0.23
CA VAL A 181 16.42 12.76 -0.74
C VAL A 181 16.88 12.22 -2.09
N ARG A 182 16.15 12.55 -3.15
CA ARG A 182 16.58 12.28 -4.51
C ARG A 182 17.53 13.37 -4.97
N LEU A 183 18.75 12.99 -5.34
CA LEU A 183 19.77 13.87 -5.90
C LEU A 183 20.03 13.51 -7.36
N GLN A 184 20.36 14.50 -8.17
CA GLN A 184 20.93 14.29 -9.50
C GLN A 184 22.32 13.64 -9.38
N SER A 185 22.66 12.78 -10.34
CA SER A 185 23.94 12.06 -10.32
C SER A 185 25.13 12.99 -10.20
N GLU A 186 25.10 14.12 -10.89
CA GLU A 186 26.16 15.15 -10.83
C GLU A 186 26.31 15.74 -9.41
N THR A 187 25.19 16.07 -8.76
CA THR A 187 25.19 16.56 -7.37
C THR A 187 25.74 15.51 -6.41
N LEU A 188 25.34 14.25 -6.61
CA LEU A 188 25.84 13.15 -5.79
C LEU A 188 27.36 12.97 -5.94
N GLU A 189 27.88 13.08 -7.16
CA GLU A 189 29.34 13.01 -7.41
C GLU A 189 30.10 14.19 -6.78
N LEU A 190 29.54 15.39 -6.84
CA LEU A 190 30.14 16.56 -6.15
C LEU A 190 30.20 16.34 -4.63
N LEU A 191 29.12 15.82 -4.03
CA LEU A 191 29.09 15.49 -2.60
C LEU A 191 30.12 14.41 -2.24
N ARG A 192 30.27 13.37 -3.08
CA ARG A 192 31.27 12.31 -2.87
C ARG A 192 32.69 12.84 -2.91
N ARG A 193 33.03 13.69 -3.89
CA ARG A 193 34.34 14.36 -3.98
C ARG A 193 34.62 15.22 -2.76
N ARG A 194 33.66 16.09 -2.41
CA ARG A 194 33.79 16.97 -1.23
C ARG A 194 33.98 16.17 0.06
N ARG A 195 33.24 15.04 0.22
CA ARG A 195 33.44 14.15 1.35
C ARG A 195 34.89 13.68 1.48
N VAL A 196 35.49 13.23 0.38
CA VAL A 196 36.86 12.74 0.33
C VAL A 196 37.84 13.87 0.61
N GLU A 197 37.71 15.01 -0.06
CA GLU A 197 38.58 16.19 0.08
C GLU A 197 38.60 16.74 1.51
N ARG A 198 37.44 16.65 2.20
CA ARG A 198 37.26 17.16 3.58
C ARG A 198 37.44 16.07 4.64
N GLY A 199 37.66 14.83 4.27
CA GLY A 199 37.80 13.72 5.22
C GLY A 199 36.53 13.46 6.05
N LEU A 200 35.34 13.74 5.50
CA LEU A 200 34.08 13.62 6.21
C LEU A 200 33.58 12.17 6.28
N ALA A 201 32.95 11.78 7.40
CA ALA A 201 32.55 10.41 7.68
C ALA A 201 31.38 9.94 6.79
N SER A 202 30.46 10.85 6.39
CA SER A 202 29.25 10.52 5.64
C SER A 202 28.85 11.60 4.65
N LEU A 203 27.96 11.29 3.72
CA LEU A 203 27.32 12.29 2.85
C LEU A 203 26.45 13.26 3.65
N ASP A 204 25.79 12.78 4.70
CA ASP A 204 25.03 13.62 5.63
C ASP A 204 25.90 14.69 6.28
N ALA A 205 27.09 14.30 6.82
CA ALA A 205 28.05 15.25 7.33
C ALA A 205 28.53 16.26 6.28
N THR A 206 28.64 15.83 5.01
CA THR A 206 29.02 16.72 3.90
C THR A 206 27.95 17.75 3.60
N ILE A 207 26.69 17.33 3.62
CA ILE A 207 25.53 18.23 3.43
C ILE A 207 25.45 19.21 4.62
N ALA A 208 25.53 18.68 5.84
CA ALA A 208 25.50 19.52 7.05
C ALA A 208 26.64 20.58 7.09
N GLU A 209 27.84 20.22 6.59
CA GLU A 209 28.93 21.20 6.44
C GLU A 209 28.60 22.25 5.37
N ALA A 210 28.00 21.87 4.27
CA ALA A 210 27.67 22.79 3.18
C ALA A 210 26.51 23.77 3.51
N LEU A 211 25.70 23.46 4.51
CA LEU A 211 24.59 24.31 4.97
C LEU A 211 24.97 25.28 6.11
N ARG A 212 26.20 25.21 6.60
CA ARG A 212 26.76 26.15 7.61
C ARG A 212 27.42 27.35 6.97
#